data_c39bf0ebb4c4f619689e7eb73fcee590
#
_entry.id   c39bf0ebb4c4f619689e7eb73fcee590
#
_cell.length_a   1.000
_cell.length_b   1.000
_cell.length_c   1.000
_cell.angle_alpha   90.00
_cell.angle_beta   90.00
_cell.angle_gamma   90.00
#
_symmetry.space_group_name_H-M   'P 1'
#
loop_
_entity.id
_entity.type
_entity.pdbx_description
1 polymer ?
#
loop_
_entity_poly.entity_id
_entity_poly.type
_entity_poly.pdbx_seq_one_letter_code
_entity_poly.pdbx_strand_id
1 'polypeptide(L)'
;MFAAVCVIALACSLIPLAAKAARKLAASYGAHSHPSIARTIPYPRLEWPLEISGGQYVPVAWGDIAGWSADDHLQAYKAFRTSCKSIAEQQKPPADPKALGTSLREPCRAAKALDITDGARARAFFEQHFLPLRISRLGEEAGFVTGYYEPVLDGSRAQTDVYNVPVYRRPSNLFVRGFNQDSPSLPNKGQVFRKIGRRKLVPYYDRAEIEDGAIAGRGLEICWLKDQTDLLFAQIQGSARIRLEDGSTIRVNYDAHNGYPYLAVGRILIDRGIVPKEQMSMHKIREWMDQNPDGAKEVRRQNRSYVFFREVPLSDRDEAVGAQGVPLTPGRSIAVDNSLHVYGTPFFIEGALPIESEQSKTPFRRLMVAQDTGSAITGPARADIYYGAGADAGRVAGRFRNNMRFVMLVPKGLDPLARGRKMPIPDPRPSEKIAKLFPQVDALKDQKNGANPADTSATPNPKPAASATEPTKNPTSAVTGKVPLPEARPVVKAGHEGPRHRRGHRSRSNS
;
A
#
# COMPACT_ATOMS: atom_id res chain seq x y z
N MET A 1 16.79 -48.78 58.16
CA MET A 1 17.80 -48.66 59.19
C MET A 1 18.45 -47.31 59.02
N PHE A 2 18.11 -46.38 59.89
CA PHE A 2 18.93 -45.66 60.85
C PHE A 2 20.17 -45.02 60.21
N ALA A 3 20.52 -43.80 60.33
CA ALA A 3 20.27 -42.66 61.24
C ALA A 3 20.83 -41.42 60.53
N ALA A 4 20.55 -40.26 60.77
CA ALA A 4 20.22 -39.33 61.83
C ALA A 4 20.66 -37.98 61.33
N VAL A 5 19.84 -36.97 61.36
CA VAL A 5 19.63 -35.96 62.39
C VAL A 5 20.90 -35.30 62.96
N CYS A 6 20.85 -33.98 63.00
CA CYS A 6 21.69 -32.97 63.63
C CYS A 6 22.84 -32.38 62.81
N VAL A 7 22.65 -31.20 62.21
CA VAL A 7 23.30 -29.94 62.64
C VAL A 7 22.48 -28.74 62.05
N ILE A 8 21.52 -28.29 62.83
CA ILE A 8 20.94 -26.95 62.71
C ILE A 8 21.09 -26.33 64.09
N ALA A 9 22.01 -25.43 64.26
CA ALA A 9 22.03 -24.38 65.28
C ALA A 9 23.39 -23.72 65.26
N LEU A 10 23.61 -22.65 64.53
CA LEU A 10 24.48 -21.49 64.90
C LEU A 10 24.63 -20.56 63.68
N ALA A 11 23.60 -19.83 63.40
CA ALA A 11 23.71 -18.62 62.54
C ALA A 11 22.49 -17.71 62.69
N CYS A 12 22.04 -17.48 63.93
CA CYS A 12 20.99 -16.51 64.23
C CYS A 12 21.48 -15.53 65.31
N SER A 13 22.43 -14.64 65.00
CA SER A 13 22.71 -13.52 65.92
C SER A 13 23.50 -12.34 65.32
N LEU A 14 23.49 -12.11 64.00
CA LEU A 14 24.19 -10.93 63.45
C LEU A 14 23.35 -10.09 62.41
N ILE A 15 22.03 -10.09 62.51
CA ILE A 15 21.18 -9.24 61.64
C ILE A 15 20.19 -8.44 62.45
N PRO A 16 20.59 -7.52 63.34
CA PRO A 16 19.71 -6.36 63.56
C PRO A 16 20.41 -4.99 63.51
N LEU A 17 21.70 -4.84 63.15
CA LEU A 17 22.29 -3.48 63.08
C LEU A 17 22.21 -2.85 61.70
N ALA A 18 22.18 -3.59 60.60
CA ALA A 18 22.09 -3.04 59.26
C ALA A 18 20.68 -2.51 58.91
N ALA A 19 19.62 -3.09 59.48
CA ALA A 19 18.24 -2.65 59.22
C ALA A 19 17.84 -1.36 59.91
N LYS A 20 18.54 -0.90 60.96
CA LYS A 20 18.29 0.40 61.63
C LYS A 20 19.00 1.58 60.93
N ALA A 21 20.10 1.33 60.24
CA ALA A 21 20.79 2.38 59.47
C ALA A 21 20.05 2.71 58.17
N ALA A 22 19.49 1.71 57.48
CA ALA A 22 18.69 1.93 56.26
C ALA A 22 17.37 2.66 56.51
N ARG A 23 16.74 2.49 57.67
CA ARG A 23 15.52 3.22 58.04
C ARG A 23 15.76 4.69 58.45
N LYS A 24 16.97 5.09 58.85
CA LYS A 24 17.26 6.51 59.16
C LYS A 24 17.64 7.33 57.92
N LEU A 25 18.10 6.73 56.86
CA LEU A 25 18.38 7.44 55.60
C LEU A 25 17.16 7.62 54.72
N ALA A 26 16.12 6.81 54.88
CA ALA A 26 14.86 6.95 54.15
C ALA A 26 13.90 8.00 54.73
N ALA A 27 14.17 8.52 55.92
CA ALA A 27 13.30 9.49 56.60
C ALA A 27 13.70 10.97 56.39
N SER A 28 14.76 11.24 55.64
CA SER A 28 15.22 12.64 55.40
C SER A 28 14.94 13.15 53.95
N TYR A 29 14.46 12.32 53.06
CA TYR A 29 13.88 12.79 51.83
C TYR A 29 12.39 12.99 52.03
N GLY A 30 12.00 14.19 52.38
CA GLY A 30 10.61 14.61 52.45
C GLY A 30 9.94 14.30 51.11
N ALA A 31 9.07 13.29 51.10
CA ALA A 31 8.14 13.07 50.04
C ALA A 31 7.23 14.29 49.96
N HIS A 32 7.60 15.26 49.18
CA HIS A 32 6.61 16.22 48.68
C HIS A 32 5.66 15.41 47.78
N SER A 33 4.64 14.84 48.40
CA SER A 33 3.47 14.38 47.68
C SER A 33 2.79 15.61 47.09
N HIS A 34 3.24 15.97 45.89
CA HIS A 34 2.42 16.81 45.04
C HIS A 34 1.12 16.02 44.81
N PRO A 35 -0.06 16.58 45.12
CA PRO A 35 -1.27 15.97 44.69
C PRO A 35 -1.21 15.90 43.18
N SER A 36 -1.05 14.72 42.62
CA SER A 36 -1.22 14.50 41.20
C SER A 36 -2.69 14.75 40.90
N ILE A 37 -3.01 16.01 40.62
CA ILE A 37 -4.22 16.33 39.91
C ILE A 37 -4.03 15.65 38.56
N ALA A 38 -4.53 14.43 38.43
CA ALA A 38 -4.73 13.81 37.14
C ALA A 38 -5.69 14.72 36.36
N ARG A 39 -5.12 15.76 35.75
CA ARG A 39 -5.81 16.50 34.70
C ARG A 39 -6.04 15.49 33.61
N THR A 40 -7.19 14.86 33.60
CA THR A 40 -7.75 14.25 32.40
C THR A 40 -7.96 15.39 31.41
N ILE A 41 -6.91 15.72 30.67
CA ILE A 41 -7.07 16.51 29.46
C ILE A 41 -7.92 15.63 28.56
N PRO A 42 -9.16 16.01 28.25
CA PRO A 42 -9.96 15.24 27.32
C PRO A 42 -9.17 15.30 26.00
N TYR A 43 -8.67 14.14 25.54
CA TYR A 43 -8.14 14.04 24.19
C TYR A 43 -9.22 14.58 23.26
N PRO A 44 -8.87 15.42 22.27
CA PRO A 44 -9.83 15.86 21.28
C PRO A 44 -10.49 14.61 20.72
N ARG A 45 -11.80 14.59 20.66
CA ARG A 45 -12.54 13.52 19.99
C ARG A 45 -11.99 13.47 18.57
N LEU A 46 -11.56 12.28 18.11
CA LEU A 46 -11.24 12.11 16.70
C LEU A 46 -12.49 12.47 15.90
N GLU A 47 -12.36 13.48 15.06
CA GLU A 47 -13.41 13.82 14.12
C GLU A 47 -13.47 12.76 13.04
N TRP A 48 -14.65 12.24 12.81
CA TRP A 48 -14.88 11.28 11.73
C TRP A 48 -15.61 11.99 10.59
N PRO A 49 -15.25 11.67 9.32
CA PRO A 49 -14.29 10.67 8.85
C PRO A 49 -12.83 11.05 9.16
N LEU A 50 -12.01 10.03 9.43
CA LEU A 50 -10.57 10.22 9.50
C LEU A 50 -10.02 10.27 8.07
N GLU A 51 -9.34 11.36 7.72
CA GLU A 51 -8.77 11.56 6.40
C GLU A 51 -7.28 11.22 6.39
N ILE A 52 -6.89 10.22 5.59
CA ILE A 52 -5.49 9.80 5.45
C ILE A 52 -5.22 9.52 3.98
N SER A 53 -4.18 10.15 3.41
CA SER A 53 -3.69 9.86 2.06
C SER A 53 -4.78 9.88 0.97
N GLY A 54 -5.71 10.85 1.03
CA GLY A 54 -6.80 10.98 0.07
C GLY A 54 -7.94 9.97 0.25
N GLY A 55 -7.91 9.20 1.33
CA GLY A 55 -8.98 8.30 1.75
C GLY A 55 -9.72 8.83 2.97
N GLN A 56 -10.99 8.50 3.06
CA GLN A 56 -11.81 8.72 4.26
C GLN A 56 -12.14 7.38 4.91
N TYR A 57 -12.03 7.33 6.24
CA TYR A 57 -12.21 6.14 7.05
C TYR A 57 -13.28 6.40 8.08
N VAL A 58 -14.32 5.55 8.16
CA VAL A 58 -15.44 5.70 9.08
C VAL A 58 -15.64 4.40 9.84
N PRO A 59 -15.63 4.38 11.19
CA PRO A 59 -15.95 3.20 11.97
C PRO A 59 -17.36 2.73 11.66
N VAL A 60 -17.53 1.42 11.55
CA VAL A 60 -18.85 0.79 11.40
C VAL A 60 -19.00 -0.34 12.40
N ALA A 61 -20.24 -0.63 12.82
CA ALA A 61 -20.48 -1.83 13.64
C ALA A 61 -20.55 -3.07 12.74
N TRP A 62 -20.18 -4.24 13.30
CA TRP A 62 -20.25 -5.50 12.57
C TRP A 62 -21.67 -5.81 12.05
N GLY A 63 -22.70 -5.42 12.83
CA GLY A 63 -24.10 -5.57 12.43
C GLY A 63 -24.53 -4.71 11.25
N ASP A 64 -23.81 -3.63 10.98
CA ASP A 64 -24.12 -2.67 9.89
C ASP A 64 -23.45 -3.06 8.57
N ILE A 65 -22.64 -4.13 8.57
CA ILE A 65 -21.98 -4.65 7.36
C ILE A 65 -22.91 -5.66 6.71
N ALA A 66 -23.55 -5.24 5.63
CA ALA A 66 -24.53 -6.07 4.94
C ALA A 66 -23.93 -7.39 4.41
N GLY A 67 -24.44 -8.51 4.89
CA GLY A 67 -23.98 -9.85 4.50
C GLY A 67 -22.74 -10.35 5.21
N TRP A 68 -22.21 -9.62 6.20
CA TRP A 68 -21.08 -10.07 7.01
C TRP A 68 -21.33 -11.45 7.61
N SER A 69 -22.47 -11.65 8.25
CA SER A 69 -22.80 -12.92 8.92
C SER A 69 -23.03 -14.11 7.96
N ALA A 70 -23.26 -13.84 6.68
CA ALA A 70 -23.56 -14.86 5.66
C ALA A 70 -22.35 -15.27 4.80
N ASP A 71 -21.19 -14.60 4.98
CA ASP A 71 -20.00 -14.94 4.21
C ASP A 71 -19.34 -16.23 4.70
N ASP A 72 -18.65 -16.93 3.82
CA ASP A 72 -17.78 -18.06 4.15
C ASP A 72 -16.46 -17.54 4.76
N HIS A 73 -16.52 -17.21 6.05
CA HIS A 73 -15.37 -16.71 6.79
C HIS A 73 -14.25 -17.74 6.90
N LEU A 74 -14.53 -19.03 6.80
CA LEU A 74 -13.49 -20.06 6.86
C LEU A 74 -12.54 -19.97 5.65
N GLN A 75 -13.08 -19.77 4.45
CA GLN A 75 -12.23 -19.55 3.27
C GLN A 75 -11.41 -18.28 3.39
N ALA A 76 -12.02 -17.17 3.87
CA ALA A 76 -11.30 -15.93 4.12
C ALA A 76 -10.19 -16.11 5.17
N TYR A 77 -10.46 -16.88 6.23
CA TYR A 77 -9.46 -17.18 7.28
C TYR A 77 -8.29 -18.00 6.72
N LYS A 78 -8.55 -18.99 5.86
CA LYS A 78 -7.49 -19.77 5.20
C LYS A 78 -6.60 -18.87 4.33
N ALA A 79 -7.19 -17.97 3.54
CA ALA A 79 -6.44 -16.99 2.74
C ALA A 79 -5.63 -16.04 3.64
N PHE A 80 -6.21 -15.53 4.73
CA PHE A 80 -5.50 -14.71 5.72
C PHE A 80 -4.34 -15.45 6.38
N ARG A 81 -4.56 -16.70 6.80
CA ARG A 81 -3.52 -17.56 7.40
C ARG A 81 -2.37 -17.83 6.43
N THR A 82 -2.66 -17.93 5.13
CA THR A 82 -1.64 -18.05 4.08
C THR A 82 -0.76 -16.79 4.02
N SER A 83 -1.36 -15.59 4.09
CA SER A 83 -0.61 -14.33 4.17
C SER A 83 0.26 -14.23 5.40
N CYS A 84 -0.18 -14.81 6.51
CA CYS A 84 0.57 -14.77 7.77
C CYS A 84 1.92 -15.49 7.72
N LYS A 85 2.14 -16.44 6.79
CA LYS A 85 3.44 -17.09 6.60
C LYS A 85 4.50 -16.05 6.23
N SER A 86 4.24 -15.27 5.20
CA SER A 86 5.15 -14.21 4.74
C SER A 86 5.32 -13.08 5.77
N ILE A 87 4.27 -12.72 6.52
CA ILE A 87 4.32 -11.67 7.56
C ILE A 87 5.20 -12.11 8.75
N ALA A 88 5.16 -13.39 9.12
CA ALA A 88 5.96 -13.91 10.22
C ALA A 88 7.46 -13.95 9.90
N GLU A 89 7.83 -14.13 8.63
CA GLU A 89 9.21 -14.19 8.15
C GLU A 89 9.87 -12.80 8.07
N GLN A 90 9.10 -11.74 8.01
CA GLN A 90 9.64 -10.38 7.99
C GLN A 90 10.25 -10.02 9.35
N GLN A 91 11.58 -9.96 9.42
CA GLN A 91 12.30 -9.71 10.68
C GLN A 91 12.14 -8.27 11.20
N LYS A 92 11.84 -7.30 10.37
CA LYS A 92 11.67 -5.89 10.77
C LYS A 92 10.31 -5.36 10.29
N PRO A 93 9.59 -4.59 11.13
CA PRO A 93 8.46 -3.84 10.65
C PRO A 93 8.92 -2.86 9.56
N PRO A 94 8.11 -2.57 8.55
CA PRO A 94 8.42 -1.54 7.56
C PRO A 94 8.75 -0.23 8.29
N ALA A 95 9.81 0.46 7.85
CA ALA A 95 10.31 1.68 8.48
C ALA A 95 9.31 2.85 8.40
N ASP A 96 8.36 2.77 7.47
CA ASP A 96 7.32 3.77 7.26
C ASP A 96 5.95 3.17 7.57
N PRO A 97 5.23 3.70 8.60
CA PRO A 97 3.87 3.26 8.90
C PRO A 97 2.95 3.73 7.77
N LYS A 98 2.68 2.84 6.83
CA LYS A 98 1.67 3.07 5.81
C LYS A 98 0.30 3.07 6.47
N ALA A 99 -0.37 4.20 6.41
CA ALA A 99 -1.75 4.37 6.87
C ALA A 99 -2.10 3.59 8.16
N LEU A 100 -3.29 3.00 8.25
CA LEU A 100 -3.79 2.33 9.45
C LEU A 100 -3.41 0.84 9.55
N GLY A 101 -2.49 0.31 8.75
CA GLY A 101 -2.30 -1.13 8.63
C GLY A 101 -0.89 -1.68 8.92
N THR A 102 -0.08 -1.03 9.74
CA THR A 102 1.35 -1.33 9.85
C THR A 102 1.73 -2.65 10.51
N SER A 103 0.86 -3.33 11.23
CA SER A 103 1.24 -4.56 11.92
C SER A 103 0.12 -5.58 12.03
N LEU A 104 0.12 -6.51 11.10
CA LEU A 104 -0.70 -7.72 11.18
C LEU A 104 -0.03 -8.83 12.02
N ARG A 105 1.10 -8.55 12.67
CA ARG A 105 1.87 -9.58 13.41
C ARG A 105 1.08 -10.21 14.54
N GLU A 106 0.33 -9.42 15.30
CA GLU A 106 -0.47 -9.93 16.42
C GLU A 106 -1.62 -10.82 15.93
N PRO A 107 -2.51 -10.38 15.03
CA PRO A 107 -3.51 -11.25 14.43
C PRO A 107 -2.92 -12.48 13.75
N CYS A 108 -1.77 -12.37 13.07
CA CYS A 108 -1.11 -13.50 12.45
C CYS A 108 -0.54 -14.50 13.47
N ARG A 109 -0.03 -14.03 14.61
CA ARG A 109 0.40 -14.91 15.70
C ARG A 109 -0.77 -15.68 16.26
N ALA A 110 -1.90 -15.00 16.48
CA ALA A 110 -3.13 -15.65 16.93
C ALA A 110 -3.64 -16.67 15.90
N ALA A 111 -3.65 -16.31 14.61
CA ALA A 111 -4.08 -17.20 13.54
C ALA A 111 -3.19 -18.46 13.40
N LYS A 112 -1.89 -18.33 13.70
CA LYS A 112 -0.98 -19.48 13.70
C LYS A 112 -1.23 -20.44 14.86
N ALA A 113 -1.60 -19.91 16.04
CA ALA A 113 -1.83 -20.68 17.24
C ALA A 113 -3.20 -21.38 17.25
N LEU A 114 -4.14 -20.93 16.42
CA LEU A 114 -5.51 -21.43 16.40
C LEU A 114 -5.74 -22.33 15.16
N ASP A 115 -6.24 -23.52 15.41
CA ASP A 115 -6.74 -24.40 14.35
C ASP A 115 -8.27 -24.20 14.22
N ILE A 116 -8.66 -23.31 13.30
CA ILE A 116 -10.05 -22.96 13.03
C ILE A 116 -10.52 -23.75 11.82
N THR A 117 -11.55 -24.56 12.01
CA THR A 117 -12.10 -25.48 11.01
C THR A 117 -13.54 -25.16 10.61
N ASP A 118 -14.18 -24.20 11.28
CA ASP A 118 -15.57 -23.82 11.02
C ASP A 118 -15.74 -22.30 10.82
N GLY A 119 -16.80 -21.93 10.11
CA GLY A 119 -17.07 -20.54 9.73
C GLY A 119 -17.41 -19.62 10.89
N ALA A 120 -18.07 -20.13 11.94
CA ALA A 120 -18.47 -19.33 13.10
C ALA A 120 -17.23 -18.90 13.91
N ARG A 121 -16.30 -19.84 14.16
CA ARG A 121 -15.02 -19.53 14.83
C ARG A 121 -14.15 -18.63 13.96
N ALA A 122 -14.15 -18.81 12.64
CA ALA A 122 -13.42 -17.95 11.71
C ALA A 122 -13.98 -16.51 11.75
N ARG A 123 -15.30 -16.34 11.77
CA ARG A 123 -15.94 -15.04 11.95
C ARG A 123 -15.57 -14.40 13.28
N ALA A 124 -15.71 -15.15 14.38
CA ALA A 124 -15.35 -14.69 15.71
C ALA A 124 -13.87 -14.24 15.80
N PHE A 125 -12.96 -14.94 15.10
CA PHE A 125 -11.56 -14.53 14.99
C PHE A 125 -11.41 -13.12 14.42
N PHE A 126 -12.06 -12.81 13.30
CA PHE A 126 -11.97 -11.47 12.70
C PHE A 126 -12.61 -10.41 13.61
N GLU A 127 -13.77 -10.70 14.18
CA GLU A 127 -14.46 -9.79 15.11
C GLU A 127 -13.65 -9.54 16.39
N GLN A 128 -12.91 -10.54 16.87
CA GLN A 128 -12.06 -10.42 18.05
C GLN A 128 -10.78 -9.61 17.80
N HIS A 129 -10.15 -9.78 16.66
CA HIS A 129 -8.81 -9.22 16.40
C HIS A 129 -8.81 -7.93 15.60
N PHE A 130 -9.92 -7.56 14.95
CA PHE A 130 -10.00 -6.42 14.07
C PHE A 130 -11.13 -5.44 14.42
N LEU A 131 -10.98 -4.21 13.92
CA LEU A 131 -12.00 -3.18 13.90
C LEU A 131 -12.36 -2.89 12.43
N PRO A 132 -13.66 -2.85 12.09
CA PRO A 132 -14.10 -2.57 10.73
C PRO A 132 -14.17 -1.05 10.51
N LEU A 133 -13.53 -0.58 9.45
CA LEU A 133 -13.58 0.79 8.98
C LEU A 133 -14.09 0.82 7.54
N ARG A 134 -15.20 1.53 7.28
CA ARG A 134 -15.60 1.83 5.91
C ARG A 134 -14.59 2.77 5.30
N ILE A 135 -14.12 2.44 4.08
CA ILE A 135 -13.09 3.18 3.38
C ILE A 135 -13.58 3.55 1.98
N SER A 136 -13.32 4.79 1.58
CA SER A 136 -13.53 5.28 0.22
C SER A 136 -12.55 6.42 -0.09
N ARG A 137 -12.55 6.93 -1.31
CA ARG A 137 -11.91 8.21 -1.60
C ARG A 137 -12.63 9.32 -0.87
N LEU A 138 -11.90 10.39 -0.59
CA LEU A 138 -12.48 11.59 -0.01
C LEU A 138 -13.61 12.13 -0.91
N GLY A 139 -14.80 12.30 -0.31
CA GLY A 139 -15.99 12.75 -1.02
C GLY A 139 -16.73 11.68 -1.85
N GLU A 140 -16.26 10.42 -1.84
CA GLU A 140 -16.93 9.30 -2.52
C GLU A 140 -17.50 8.32 -1.49
N GLU A 141 -18.63 7.67 -1.81
CA GLU A 141 -19.24 6.65 -0.94
C GLU A 141 -18.79 5.22 -1.28
N ALA A 142 -18.35 5.01 -2.51
CA ALA A 142 -17.97 3.70 -3.01
C ALA A 142 -16.58 3.75 -3.64
N GLY A 143 -15.90 2.61 -3.58
CA GLY A 143 -14.68 2.37 -4.33
C GLY A 143 -14.97 1.66 -5.64
N PHE A 144 -13.92 1.18 -6.31
CA PHE A 144 -14.00 0.58 -7.64
C PHE A 144 -13.28 -0.77 -7.68
N VAL A 145 -13.95 -1.76 -8.28
CA VAL A 145 -13.44 -3.14 -8.40
C VAL A 145 -13.34 -3.51 -9.88
N THR A 146 -12.24 -4.17 -10.21
CA THR A 146 -12.06 -4.95 -11.44
C THR A 146 -11.72 -6.40 -11.11
N GLY A 147 -11.52 -7.25 -12.10
CA GLY A 147 -11.14 -8.63 -11.92
C GLY A 147 -9.93 -9.00 -12.76
N TYR A 148 -9.15 -9.94 -12.26
CA TYR A 148 -8.03 -10.53 -12.97
C TYR A 148 -7.97 -12.05 -12.75
N TYR A 149 -7.19 -12.71 -13.58
CA TYR A 149 -7.09 -14.17 -13.61
C TYR A 149 -5.71 -14.57 -14.13
N GLU A 150 -5.39 -15.84 -14.02
CA GLU A 150 -4.17 -16.39 -14.63
C GLU A 150 -4.50 -16.98 -16.00
N PRO A 151 -4.03 -16.40 -17.12
CA PRO A 151 -4.23 -16.95 -18.45
C PRO A 151 -3.61 -18.35 -18.61
N VAL A 152 -4.28 -19.21 -19.40
CA VAL A 152 -3.74 -20.48 -19.87
C VAL A 152 -3.52 -20.32 -21.37
N LEU A 153 -2.27 -20.36 -21.79
CA LEU A 153 -1.83 -20.08 -23.16
C LEU A 153 -1.10 -21.29 -23.74
N ASP A 154 -1.09 -21.41 -25.06
CA ASP A 154 -0.26 -22.40 -25.74
C ASP A 154 1.10 -21.79 -26.08
N GLY A 155 2.17 -22.58 -25.98
CA GLY A 155 3.53 -22.14 -26.25
C GLY A 155 4.48 -23.25 -26.64
N SER A 156 5.71 -22.87 -26.97
CA SER A 156 6.80 -23.78 -27.29
C SER A 156 8.09 -23.35 -26.59
N ARG A 157 8.96 -24.31 -26.26
CA ARG A 157 10.32 -24.02 -25.76
C ARG A 157 11.24 -23.56 -26.87
N ALA A 158 10.93 -23.87 -28.12
CA ALA A 158 11.68 -23.46 -29.28
C ALA A 158 10.89 -22.46 -30.12
N GLN A 159 11.58 -21.59 -30.82
CA GLN A 159 10.97 -20.75 -31.84
C GLN A 159 10.57 -21.59 -33.04
N THR A 160 9.33 -21.42 -33.51
CA THR A 160 8.79 -22.05 -34.73
C THR A 160 8.06 -21.01 -35.56
N ASP A 161 7.57 -21.37 -36.73
CA ASP A 161 6.74 -20.48 -37.56
C ASP A 161 5.40 -20.12 -36.84
N VAL A 162 4.90 -21.02 -35.99
CA VAL A 162 3.67 -20.82 -35.24
C VAL A 162 3.93 -20.09 -33.90
N TYR A 163 4.97 -20.51 -33.20
CA TYR A 163 5.35 -19.96 -31.90
C TYR A 163 6.57 -19.04 -32.08
N ASN A 164 6.34 -17.78 -32.38
CA ASN A 164 7.39 -16.82 -32.74
C ASN A 164 7.43 -15.56 -31.82
N VAL A 165 6.55 -15.48 -30.82
CA VAL A 165 6.49 -14.36 -29.88
C VAL A 165 7.21 -14.72 -28.58
N PRO A 166 8.38 -14.11 -28.29
CA PRO A 166 9.20 -14.48 -27.14
C PRO A 166 8.62 -13.97 -25.82
N VAL A 167 8.57 -14.83 -24.83
CA VAL A 167 8.35 -14.48 -23.42
C VAL A 167 9.71 -14.28 -22.76
N TYR A 168 10.08 -13.04 -22.49
CA TYR A 168 11.41 -12.71 -22.00
C TYR A 168 11.51 -12.75 -20.47
N ARG A 169 12.64 -13.31 -19.98
CA ARG A 169 13.10 -13.13 -18.60
C ARG A 169 13.73 -11.77 -18.41
N ARG A 170 13.83 -11.35 -17.16
CA ARG A 170 14.46 -10.08 -16.79
C ARG A 170 15.90 -10.01 -17.32
N PRO A 171 16.23 -8.97 -18.13
CA PRO A 171 17.60 -8.75 -18.59
C PRO A 171 18.56 -8.37 -17.47
N SER A 172 19.78 -8.91 -17.48
CA SER A 172 20.82 -8.63 -16.49
C SER A 172 21.29 -7.17 -16.51
N ASN A 173 21.11 -6.47 -17.63
CA ASN A 173 21.45 -5.06 -17.80
C ASN A 173 20.33 -4.08 -17.47
N LEU A 174 19.24 -4.56 -16.84
CA LEU A 174 18.16 -3.73 -16.33
C LEU A 174 18.50 -3.28 -14.90
N PHE A 175 18.69 -1.98 -14.72
CA PHE A 175 19.05 -1.37 -13.44
C PHE A 175 17.91 -0.49 -12.93
N VAL A 176 17.60 -0.62 -11.66
CA VAL A 176 16.66 0.28 -10.95
C VAL A 176 17.48 1.25 -10.11
N ARG A 177 17.32 2.56 -10.33
CA ARG A 177 18.05 3.59 -9.59
C ARG A 177 17.22 4.08 -8.42
N GLY A 178 17.78 3.89 -7.22
CA GLY A 178 17.41 4.57 -5.99
C GLY A 178 16.05 4.26 -5.41
N PHE A 179 16.05 3.62 -4.25
CA PHE A 179 14.86 3.46 -3.40
C PHE A 179 14.33 4.80 -2.86
N ASN A 180 15.10 5.89 -2.94
CA ASN A 180 14.77 7.20 -2.39
C ASN A 180 14.32 8.23 -3.43
N GLN A 181 14.19 7.84 -4.69
CA GLN A 181 13.60 8.68 -5.74
C GLN A 181 12.25 8.09 -6.15
N ASP A 182 11.31 8.14 -5.22
CA ASP A 182 9.93 7.76 -5.50
C ASP A 182 9.35 8.75 -6.52
N SER A 183 9.31 8.35 -7.78
CA SER A 183 8.47 9.04 -8.76
C SER A 183 7.08 8.40 -8.73
N PRO A 184 6.03 9.16 -8.40
CA PRO A 184 4.66 8.64 -8.38
C PRO A 184 4.21 8.12 -9.76
N SER A 185 4.89 8.54 -10.83
CA SER A 185 4.63 8.09 -12.20
C SER A 185 5.29 6.77 -12.58
N LEU A 186 6.13 6.17 -11.71
CA LEU A 186 6.80 4.92 -11.98
C LEU A 186 6.33 3.82 -11.04
N PRO A 187 5.74 2.72 -11.56
CA PRO A 187 5.12 1.66 -10.73
C PRO A 187 6.09 0.97 -9.78
N ASN A 188 7.37 0.94 -10.06
CA ASN A 188 8.40 0.31 -9.21
C ASN A 188 9.17 1.31 -8.33
N LYS A 189 8.63 2.52 -8.13
CA LYS A 189 9.22 3.56 -7.28
C LYS A 189 10.64 3.97 -7.65
N GLY A 190 11.00 3.85 -8.91
CA GLY A 190 12.31 4.23 -9.39
C GLY A 190 12.40 4.24 -10.90
N GLN A 191 13.36 4.98 -11.46
CA GLN A 191 13.64 4.98 -12.88
C GLN A 191 14.40 3.71 -13.24
N VAL A 192 13.96 3.04 -14.31
CA VAL A 192 14.60 1.85 -14.85
C VAL A 192 15.50 2.23 -16.01
N PHE A 193 16.75 1.81 -15.94
CA PHE A 193 17.80 2.19 -16.87
C PHE A 193 18.51 0.94 -17.44
N ARG A 194 19.17 1.15 -18.57
CA ARG A 194 20.23 0.27 -19.08
C ARG A 194 21.54 1.03 -19.14
N LYS A 195 22.64 0.31 -18.99
CA LYS A 195 23.99 0.88 -19.06
C LYS A 195 24.51 0.85 -20.49
N ILE A 196 24.98 1.99 -20.97
CA ILE A 196 25.71 2.11 -22.22
C ILE A 196 27.17 2.40 -21.89
N GLY A 197 28.08 1.54 -22.37
CA GLY A 197 29.52 1.66 -22.07
C GLY A 197 29.79 1.56 -20.57
N ARG A 198 30.83 2.26 -20.09
CA ARG A 198 31.27 2.13 -18.69
C ARG A 198 30.48 2.97 -17.69
N ARG A 199 29.88 4.10 -18.10
CA ARG A 199 29.35 5.10 -17.15
C ARG A 199 27.98 5.71 -17.47
N LYS A 200 27.45 5.52 -18.68
CA LYS A 200 26.20 6.18 -19.11
C LYS A 200 24.99 5.30 -18.84
N LEU A 201 24.05 5.82 -18.06
CA LEU A 201 22.73 5.21 -17.88
C LEU A 201 21.73 5.95 -18.78
N VAL A 202 20.91 5.19 -19.50
CA VAL A 202 19.81 5.69 -20.31
C VAL A 202 18.53 4.93 -19.96
N PRO A 203 17.34 5.47 -20.23
CA PRO A 203 16.08 4.75 -20.02
C PRO A 203 16.15 3.36 -20.66
N TYR A 204 15.48 2.40 -20.05
CA TYR A 204 15.40 1.08 -20.67
C TYR A 204 14.62 1.15 -21.99
N TYR A 205 14.69 0.12 -22.80
CA TYR A 205 13.91 0.02 -24.04
C TYR A 205 12.41 0.03 -23.75
N ASP A 206 11.64 0.71 -24.56
CA ASP A 206 10.17 0.66 -24.49
C ASP A 206 9.63 -0.59 -25.22
N ARG A 207 8.30 -0.78 -25.16
CA ARG A 207 7.64 -1.91 -25.79
C ARG A 207 7.95 -2.01 -27.27
N ALA A 208 7.86 -0.90 -28.01
CA ALA A 208 8.06 -0.90 -29.45
C ALA A 208 9.48 -1.33 -29.80
N GLU A 209 10.49 -0.79 -29.12
CA GLU A 209 11.89 -1.16 -29.28
C GLU A 209 12.13 -2.65 -28.96
N ILE A 210 11.48 -3.17 -27.90
CA ILE A 210 11.62 -4.59 -27.51
C ILE A 210 10.96 -5.49 -28.57
N GLU A 211 9.76 -5.15 -29.03
CA GLU A 211 9.06 -5.88 -30.08
C GLU A 211 9.80 -5.83 -31.43
N ASP A 212 10.55 -4.76 -31.69
CA ASP A 212 11.44 -4.62 -32.86
C ASP A 212 12.80 -5.32 -32.66
N GLY A 213 13.00 -6.04 -31.56
CA GLY A 213 14.16 -6.90 -31.36
C GLY A 213 15.36 -6.29 -30.60
N ALA A 214 15.18 -5.15 -29.89
CA ALA A 214 16.27 -4.49 -29.15
C ALA A 214 16.98 -5.39 -28.12
N ILE A 215 16.34 -6.48 -27.69
CA ILE A 215 16.89 -7.45 -26.76
C ILE A 215 16.92 -8.87 -27.31
N ALA A 216 16.56 -9.08 -28.57
CA ALA A 216 16.61 -10.40 -29.23
C ALA A 216 18.06 -10.96 -29.32
N GLY A 217 18.18 -12.29 -29.38
CA GLY A 217 19.47 -12.97 -29.47
C GLY A 217 20.32 -12.91 -28.18
N ARG A 218 19.77 -12.53 -27.06
CA ARG A 218 20.48 -12.47 -25.76
C ARG A 218 20.26 -13.71 -24.89
N GLY A 219 19.52 -14.71 -25.38
CA GLY A 219 19.15 -15.90 -24.58
C GLY A 219 18.24 -15.59 -23.43
N LEU A 220 17.34 -14.62 -23.60
CA LEU A 220 16.41 -14.18 -22.57
C LEU A 220 15.04 -14.88 -22.67
N GLU A 221 14.83 -15.65 -23.71
CA GLU A 221 13.57 -16.33 -24.00
C GLU A 221 13.33 -17.46 -22.99
N ILE A 222 12.16 -17.45 -22.35
CA ILE A 222 11.68 -18.56 -21.50
C ILE A 222 10.97 -19.58 -22.38
N CYS A 223 10.12 -19.07 -23.26
CA CYS A 223 9.32 -19.82 -24.23
C CYS A 223 8.81 -18.85 -25.30
N TRP A 224 8.06 -19.38 -26.25
CA TRP A 224 7.49 -18.64 -27.36
C TRP A 224 5.97 -18.88 -27.39
N LEU A 225 5.21 -17.80 -27.60
CA LEU A 225 3.75 -17.82 -27.76
C LEU A 225 3.37 -17.66 -29.24
N LYS A 226 2.07 -17.87 -29.55
CA LYS A 226 1.53 -17.75 -30.92
C LYS A 226 1.42 -16.29 -31.36
N ASP A 227 0.98 -15.40 -30.46
CA ASP A 227 0.71 -14.01 -30.83
C ASP A 227 1.04 -13.01 -29.73
N GLN A 228 1.19 -11.75 -30.13
CA GLN A 228 1.52 -10.63 -29.26
C GLN A 228 0.35 -10.23 -28.35
N THR A 229 -0.88 -10.55 -28.71
CA THR A 229 -2.07 -10.26 -27.89
C THR A 229 -2.05 -11.14 -26.64
N ASP A 230 -1.74 -12.42 -26.79
CA ASP A 230 -1.55 -13.35 -25.69
C ASP A 230 -0.46 -12.89 -24.71
N LEU A 231 0.69 -12.46 -25.26
CA LEU A 231 1.77 -11.91 -24.45
C LEU A 231 1.33 -10.64 -23.71
N LEU A 232 0.64 -9.72 -24.39
CA LEU A 232 0.14 -8.51 -23.77
C LEU A 232 -0.80 -8.84 -22.61
N PHE A 233 -1.71 -9.80 -22.80
CA PHE A 233 -2.66 -10.21 -21.77
C PHE A 233 -1.93 -10.89 -20.59
N ALA A 234 -0.96 -11.76 -20.84
CA ALA A 234 -0.11 -12.32 -19.78
C ALA A 234 0.61 -11.21 -18.99
N GLN A 235 1.12 -10.18 -19.67
CA GLN A 235 1.78 -9.05 -19.03
C GLN A 235 0.83 -8.18 -18.21
N ILE A 236 -0.42 -8.02 -18.63
CA ILE A 236 -1.45 -7.29 -17.86
C ILE A 236 -1.82 -8.06 -16.60
N GLN A 237 -1.98 -9.40 -16.73
CA GLN A 237 -2.37 -10.27 -15.61
C GLN A 237 -1.20 -10.55 -14.63
N GLY A 238 0.05 -10.43 -15.09
CA GLY A 238 1.24 -10.62 -14.27
C GLY A 238 1.69 -12.08 -14.09
N SER A 239 0.91 -13.05 -14.55
CA SER A 239 1.26 -14.48 -14.57
C SER A 239 0.56 -15.19 -15.72
N ALA A 240 1.07 -16.39 -16.09
CA ALA A 240 0.42 -17.27 -17.05
C ALA A 240 0.82 -18.73 -16.83
N ARG A 241 -0.07 -19.66 -17.19
CA ARG A 241 0.20 -21.07 -17.43
C ARG A 241 0.42 -21.24 -18.93
N ILE A 242 1.53 -21.83 -19.31
CA ILE A 242 1.86 -22.03 -20.71
C ILE A 242 1.96 -23.54 -20.96
N ARG A 243 1.00 -24.07 -21.72
CA ARG A 243 0.97 -25.46 -22.16
C ARG A 243 1.93 -25.60 -23.33
N LEU A 244 2.87 -26.49 -23.19
CA LEU A 244 3.87 -26.78 -24.24
C LEU A 244 3.38 -27.87 -25.18
N GLU A 245 3.99 -27.95 -26.33
CA GLU A 245 3.67 -28.93 -27.38
C GLU A 245 3.87 -30.39 -26.93
N ASP A 246 4.76 -30.62 -25.96
CA ASP A 246 5.00 -31.94 -25.35
C ASP A 246 3.96 -32.32 -24.28
N GLY A 247 2.94 -31.47 -24.06
CA GLY A 247 1.90 -31.65 -23.04
C GLY A 247 2.31 -31.20 -21.63
N SER A 248 3.55 -30.79 -21.42
CA SER A 248 3.97 -30.21 -20.14
C SER A 248 3.47 -28.76 -19.98
N THR A 249 3.39 -28.29 -18.73
CA THR A 249 3.00 -26.91 -18.43
C THR A 249 4.14 -26.20 -17.72
N ILE A 250 4.46 -24.99 -18.15
CA ILE A 250 5.32 -24.07 -17.42
C ILE A 250 4.50 -22.92 -16.85
N ARG A 251 4.99 -22.38 -15.74
CA ARG A 251 4.36 -21.27 -15.06
C ARG A 251 5.28 -20.08 -15.08
N VAL A 252 4.79 -18.96 -15.57
CA VAL A 252 5.53 -17.71 -15.56
C VAL A 252 4.86 -16.71 -14.65
N ASN A 253 5.67 -15.97 -13.90
CA ASN A 253 5.21 -14.92 -13.00
C ASN A 253 6.02 -13.65 -13.22
N TYR A 254 5.43 -12.50 -12.95
CA TYR A 254 6.06 -11.19 -12.99
C TYR A 254 7.40 -11.20 -12.25
N ASP A 255 8.43 -10.64 -12.88
CA ASP A 255 9.75 -10.46 -12.29
C ASP A 255 10.18 -8.99 -12.27
N ALA A 256 9.99 -8.28 -13.39
CA ALA A 256 10.34 -6.88 -13.53
C ALA A 256 9.53 -6.22 -14.67
N HIS A 257 9.64 -4.91 -14.78
CA HIS A 257 9.16 -4.16 -15.95
C HIS A 257 10.21 -3.12 -16.39
N ASN A 258 10.04 -2.58 -17.59
CA ASN A 258 10.99 -1.67 -18.22
C ASN A 258 10.94 -0.21 -17.69
N GLY A 259 10.09 0.10 -16.71
CA GLY A 259 10.02 1.42 -16.04
C GLY A 259 9.09 2.44 -16.68
N TYR A 260 8.52 2.14 -17.84
CA TYR A 260 7.51 3.02 -18.43
C TYR A 260 6.15 2.86 -17.76
N PRO A 261 5.39 3.95 -17.60
CA PRO A 261 4.03 3.90 -17.08
C PRO A 261 3.14 3.00 -17.92
N TYR A 262 2.28 2.24 -17.26
CA TYR A 262 1.27 1.44 -17.95
C TYR A 262 0.17 2.34 -18.52
N LEU A 263 -0.11 2.18 -19.80
CA LEU A 263 -1.24 2.77 -20.49
C LEU A 263 -2.24 1.68 -20.88
N ALA A 264 -3.44 1.75 -20.33
CA ALA A 264 -4.47 0.75 -20.59
C ALA A 264 -4.91 0.81 -22.07
N VAL A 265 -4.74 -0.30 -22.78
CA VAL A 265 -5.10 -0.44 -24.19
C VAL A 265 -6.60 -0.15 -24.41
N GLY A 266 -7.46 -0.64 -23.50
CA GLY A 266 -8.90 -0.34 -23.58
C GLY A 266 -9.21 1.16 -23.51
N ARG A 267 -8.40 1.96 -22.79
CA ARG A 267 -8.54 3.41 -22.78
C ARG A 267 -8.27 4.02 -24.15
N ILE A 268 -7.24 3.54 -24.82
CA ILE A 268 -6.89 4.02 -26.17
C ILE A 268 -8.05 3.75 -27.15
N LEU A 269 -8.66 2.55 -27.06
CA LEU A 269 -9.80 2.20 -27.92
C LEU A 269 -11.03 3.06 -27.64
N ILE A 270 -11.28 3.41 -26.35
CA ILE A 270 -12.35 4.32 -25.97
C ILE A 270 -12.07 5.74 -26.48
N ASP A 271 -10.88 6.27 -26.22
CA ASP A 271 -10.49 7.64 -26.59
C ASP A 271 -10.50 7.85 -28.12
N ARG A 272 -10.32 6.78 -28.91
CA ARG A 272 -10.45 6.77 -30.38
C ARG A 272 -11.87 6.52 -30.88
N GLY A 273 -12.84 6.32 -30.00
CA GLY A 273 -14.22 6.02 -30.37
C GLY A 273 -14.43 4.65 -31.02
N ILE A 274 -13.45 3.73 -30.93
CA ILE A 274 -13.51 2.38 -31.53
C ILE A 274 -14.46 1.48 -30.75
N VAL A 275 -14.37 1.51 -29.41
CA VAL A 275 -15.23 0.73 -28.52
C VAL A 275 -15.85 1.68 -27.51
N PRO A 276 -17.19 1.75 -27.40
CA PRO A 276 -17.85 2.54 -26.36
C PRO A 276 -17.42 2.12 -24.95
N LYS A 277 -17.30 3.09 -24.04
CA LYS A 277 -16.87 2.85 -22.66
C LYS A 277 -17.71 1.78 -21.95
N GLU A 278 -19.00 1.77 -22.21
CA GLU A 278 -19.98 0.85 -21.61
C GLU A 278 -19.78 -0.59 -22.06
N GLN A 279 -19.28 -0.79 -23.27
CA GLN A 279 -19.04 -2.11 -23.87
C GLN A 279 -17.60 -2.59 -23.67
N MET A 280 -16.72 -1.75 -23.10
CA MET A 280 -15.31 -2.07 -22.95
C MET A 280 -15.12 -3.23 -21.97
N SER A 281 -14.51 -4.31 -22.43
CA SER A 281 -14.10 -5.48 -21.64
C SER A 281 -12.83 -6.08 -22.20
N MET A 282 -12.16 -6.95 -21.42
CA MET A 282 -10.97 -7.68 -21.92
C MET A 282 -11.31 -8.55 -23.15
N HIS A 283 -12.50 -9.08 -23.21
CA HIS A 283 -13.00 -9.84 -24.37
C HIS A 283 -13.10 -8.94 -25.61
N LYS A 284 -13.69 -7.75 -25.47
CA LYS A 284 -13.82 -6.79 -26.58
C LYS A 284 -12.49 -6.26 -27.08
N ILE A 285 -11.53 -6.08 -26.17
CA ILE A 285 -10.16 -5.71 -26.58
C ILE A 285 -9.54 -6.82 -27.41
N ARG A 286 -9.64 -8.09 -26.99
CA ARG A 286 -9.11 -9.23 -27.73
C ARG A 286 -9.81 -9.36 -29.09
N GLU A 287 -11.14 -9.39 -29.10
CA GLU A 287 -11.93 -9.48 -30.33
C GLU A 287 -11.51 -8.42 -31.36
N TRP A 288 -11.37 -7.17 -30.93
CA TRP A 288 -10.92 -6.11 -31.82
C TRP A 288 -9.48 -6.31 -32.30
N MET A 289 -8.57 -6.72 -31.45
CA MET A 289 -7.18 -6.96 -31.82
C MET A 289 -7.05 -8.11 -32.84
N ASP A 290 -7.81 -9.16 -32.65
CA ASP A 290 -7.81 -10.34 -33.55
C ASP A 290 -8.36 -9.97 -34.94
N GLN A 291 -9.36 -9.08 -35.00
CA GLN A 291 -9.96 -8.54 -36.24
C GLN A 291 -9.13 -7.47 -36.91
N ASN A 292 -8.20 -6.82 -36.20
CA ASN A 292 -7.43 -5.67 -36.70
C ASN A 292 -5.94 -5.80 -36.33
N PRO A 293 -5.16 -6.71 -36.95
CA PRO A 293 -3.78 -7.00 -36.58
C PRO A 293 -2.85 -5.80 -36.61
N ASP A 294 -2.92 -4.95 -37.65
CA ASP A 294 -2.10 -3.75 -37.78
C ASP A 294 -2.48 -2.69 -36.74
N GLY A 295 -3.78 -2.46 -36.53
CA GLY A 295 -4.29 -1.59 -35.49
C GLY A 295 -3.91 -2.09 -34.10
N ALA A 296 -3.96 -3.40 -33.87
CA ALA A 296 -3.53 -4.03 -32.64
C ALA A 296 -2.04 -3.77 -32.35
N LYS A 297 -1.18 -3.88 -33.35
CA LYS A 297 0.24 -3.56 -33.25
C LYS A 297 0.45 -2.11 -32.85
N GLU A 298 -0.25 -1.19 -33.49
CA GLU A 298 -0.17 0.24 -33.18
C GLU A 298 -0.64 0.54 -31.75
N VAL A 299 -1.82 0.08 -31.37
CA VAL A 299 -2.42 0.34 -30.04
C VAL A 299 -1.59 -0.30 -28.94
N ARG A 300 -1.10 -1.51 -29.13
CA ARG A 300 -0.22 -2.20 -28.17
C ARG A 300 1.05 -1.42 -27.90
N ARG A 301 1.69 -0.86 -28.94
CA ARG A 301 2.95 -0.09 -28.85
C ARG A 301 2.79 1.25 -28.16
N GLN A 302 1.58 1.84 -28.11
CA GLN A 302 1.32 3.04 -27.33
C GLN A 302 1.44 2.76 -25.82
N ASN A 303 1.16 1.55 -25.37
CA ASN A 303 1.52 1.12 -24.02
C ASN A 303 3.03 0.80 -23.98
N ARG A 304 3.85 1.79 -23.66
CA ARG A 304 5.31 1.66 -23.62
C ARG A 304 5.81 0.74 -22.51
N SER A 305 4.97 0.39 -21.52
CA SER A 305 5.29 -0.55 -20.44
C SER A 305 5.44 -1.96 -20.99
N TYR A 306 6.50 -2.65 -20.57
CA TYR A 306 6.79 -4.04 -20.91
C TYR A 306 7.17 -4.83 -19.66
N VAL A 307 6.56 -5.99 -19.45
CA VAL A 307 6.79 -6.87 -18.29
C VAL A 307 7.71 -8.02 -18.70
N PHE A 308 8.67 -8.30 -17.83
CA PHE A 308 9.56 -9.46 -17.88
C PHE A 308 9.12 -10.50 -16.87
N PHE A 309 9.27 -11.76 -17.23
CA PHE A 309 8.80 -12.88 -16.42
C PHE A 309 9.95 -13.69 -15.83
N ARG A 310 9.64 -14.49 -14.86
CA ARG A 310 10.44 -15.61 -14.39
C ARG A 310 9.62 -16.90 -14.43
N GLU A 311 10.25 -18.00 -14.70
CA GLU A 311 9.63 -19.31 -14.53
C GLU A 311 9.56 -19.64 -13.03
N VAL A 312 8.45 -20.19 -12.58
CA VAL A 312 8.23 -20.57 -11.20
C VAL A 312 7.85 -22.05 -11.09
N PRO A 313 8.37 -22.79 -10.08
CA PRO A 313 8.14 -24.21 -9.93
C PRO A 313 6.75 -24.47 -9.27
N LEU A 314 5.68 -24.14 -10.00
CA LEU A 314 4.32 -24.40 -9.60
C LEU A 314 3.73 -25.53 -10.44
N SER A 315 2.97 -26.42 -9.79
CA SER A 315 2.21 -27.44 -10.49
C SER A 315 0.90 -26.88 -11.06
N ASP A 316 0.20 -27.65 -11.88
CA ASP A 316 -1.10 -27.26 -12.42
C ASP A 316 -2.19 -27.13 -11.34
N ARG A 317 -1.97 -27.73 -10.18
CA ARG A 317 -2.89 -27.65 -9.02
C ARG A 317 -2.66 -26.42 -8.15
N ASP A 318 -1.50 -25.76 -8.30
CA ASP A 318 -1.16 -24.59 -7.53
C ASP A 318 -1.80 -23.33 -8.15
N GLU A 319 -2.22 -22.42 -7.30
CA GLU A 319 -2.68 -21.10 -7.73
C GLU A 319 -1.47 -20.17 -8.00
N ALA A 320 -1.72 -19.10 -8.76
CA ALA A 320 -0.70 -18.08 -9.03
C ALA A 320 -0.20 -17.47 -7.72
N VAL A 321 1.06 -17.04 -7.72
CA VAL A 321 1.67 -16.36 -6.55
C VAL A 321 1.55 -14.86 -6.74
N GLY A 322 0.90 -14.19 -5.78
CA GLY A 322 0.77 -12.74 -5.75
C GLY A 322 2.06 -12.02 -5.32
N ALA A 323 2.04 -10.70 -5.40
CA ALA A 323 3.20 -9.86 -5.04
C ALA A 323 3.63 -9.96 -3.57
N GLN A 324 2.76 -10.44 -2.69
CA GLN A 324 3.12 -10.81 -1.31
C GLN A 324 4.06 -12.04 -1.24
N GLY A 325 4.19 -12.81 -2.33
CA GLY A 325 4.95 -14.06 -2.37
C GLY A 325 4.19 -15.27 -1.81
N VAL A 326 2.87 -15.21 -1.79
CA VAL A 326 1.99 -16.31 -1.33
C VAL A 326 1.01 -16.73 -2.42
N PRO A 327 0.56 -18.00 -2.43
CA PRO A 327 -0.50 -18.43 -3.34
C PRO A 327 -1.77 -17.62 -3.17
N LEU A 328 -2.36 -17.22 -4.29
CA LEU A 328 -3.65 -16.53 -4.34
C LEU A 328 -4.78 -17.53 -4.11
N THR A 329 -5.92 -17.03 -3.66
CA THR A 329 -7.14 -17.82 -3.47
C THR A 329 -8.25 -17.22 -4.33
N PRO A 330 -8.81 -17.95 -5.32
CA PRO A 330 -9.87 -17.45 -6.17
C PRO A 330 -11.06 -16.92 -5.36
N GLY A 331 -11.53 -15.71 -5.66
CA GLY A 331 -12.62 -15.06 -4.96
C GLY A 331 -12.35 -14.70 -3.49
N ARG A 332 -11.08 -14.75 -3.05
CA ARG A 332 -10.63 -14.36 -1.70
C ARG A 332 -9.37 -13.50 -1.68
N SER A 333 -8.59 -13.49 -2.76
CA SER A 333 -7.41 -12.63 -2.91
C SER A 333 -7.71 -11.42 -3.76
N ILE A 334 -7.15 -10.28 -3.36
CA ILE A 334 -7.23 -9.02 -4.11
C ILE A 334 -5.87 -8.39 -4.30
N ALA A 335 -5.69 -7.72 -5.44
CA ALA A 335 -4.66 -6.73 -5.64
C ALA A 335 -5.14 -5.36 -5.15
N VAL A 336 -4.27 -4.64 -4.45
CA VAL A 336 -4.55 -3.32 -3.85
C VAL A 336 -3.43 -2.34 -4.15
N ASP A 337 -3.65 -1.07 -3.85
CA ASP A 337 -2.59 -0.06 -3.84
C ASP A 337 -1.62 -0.34 -2.68
N ASN A 338 -0.47 -0.92 -2.99
CA ASN A 338 0.54 -1.28 -2.00
C ASN A 338 1.28 -0.06 -1.42
N SER A 339 1.06 1.14 -1.94
CA SER A 339 1.54 2.38 -1.33
C SER A 339 0.68 2.80 -0.14
N LEU A 340 -0.59 2.39 -0.11
CA LEU A 340 -1.57 2.71 0.92
C LEU A 340 -1.85 1.54 1.87
N HIS A 341 -1.83 0.31 1.36
CA HIS A 341 -2.24 -0.89 2.11
C HIS A 341 -1.10 -1.88 2.30
N VAL A 342 -1.11 -2.54 3.44
CA VAL A 342 -0.16 -3.62 3.75
C VAL A 342 -0.73 -4.95 3.26
N TYR A 343 0.12 -5.78 2.65
CA TYR A 343 -0.28 -7.14 2.29
C TYR A 343 -0.71 -7.94 3.53
N GLY A 344 -1.75 -8.74 3.34
CA GLY A 344 -2.43 -9.48 4.39
C GLY A 344 -3.61 -8.73 5.01
N THR A 345 -3.81 -7.43 4.72
CA THR A 345 -4.96 -6.68 5.24
C THR A 345 -6.26 -7.26 4.70
N PRO A 346 -7.22 -7.61 5.58
CA PRO A 346 -8.53 -8.07 5.13
C PRO A 346 -9.45 -6.91 4.78
N PHE A 347 -10.23 -7.08 3.70
CA PHE A 347 -11.24 -6.13 3.24
C PHE A 347 -12.56 -6.86 2.99
N PHE A 348 -13.65 -6.41 3.58
CA PHE A 348 -14.96 -6.86 3.19
C PHE A 348 -15.47 -5.97 2.05
N ILE A 349 -15.80 -6.59 0.93
CA ILE A 349 -16.24 -5.90 -0.28
C ILE A 349 -17.69 -6.28 -0.54
N GLU A 350 -18.56 -5.28 -0.65
CA GLU A 350 -19.99 -5.48 -0.85
C GLU A 350 -20.54 -4.71 -2.05
N GLY A 351 -21.39 -5.37 -2.81
CA GLY A 351 -22.07 -4.81 -3.97
C GLY A 351 -22.65 -5.90 -4.84
N ALA A 352 -22.65 -5.68 -6.16
CA ALA A 352 -23.10 -6.64 -7.15
C ALA A 352 -22.09 -6.72 -8.30
N LEU A 353 -21.87 -7.93 -8.80
CA LEU A 353 -20.95 -8.21 -9.92
C LEU A 353 -21.67 -8.98 -11.03
N PRO A 354 -21.28 -8.80 -12.29
CA PRO A 354 -21.83 -9.49 -13.46
C PRO A 354 -21.21 -10.91 -13.60
N ILE A 355 -21.49 -11.81 -12.65
CA ILE A 355 -20.85 -13.13 -12.58
C ILE A 355 -21.43 -14.08 -13.63
N GLU A 356 -22.75 -14.19 -13.74
CA GLU A 356 -23.43 -15.14 -14.65
C GLU A 356 -23.43 -14.62 -16.10
N SER A 357 -23.68 -13.31 -16.28
CA SER A 357 -23.73 -12.65 -17.57
C SER A 357 -23.26 -11.20 -17.45
N GLU A 358 -23.10 -10.50 -18.56
CA GLU A 358 -22.73 -9.07 -18.58
C GLU A 358 -23.78 -8.18 -17.89
N GLN A 359 -25.04 -8.58 -17.90
CA GLN A 359 -26.16 -7.86 -17.31
C GLN A 359 -26.53 -8.33 -15.91
N SER A 360 -25.98 -9.44 -15.44
CA SER A 360 -26.30 -9.96 -14.11
C SER A 360 -25.83 -9.02 -13.01
N LYS A 361 -26.59 -9.00 -11.92
CA LYS A 361 -26.26 -8.23 -10.70
C LYS A 361 -26.20 -9.19 -9.52
N THR A 362 -25.29 -10.15 -9.61
CA THR A 362 -25.09 -11.16 -8.57
C THR A 362 -24.58 -10.50 -7.31
N PRO A 363 -25.25 -10.66 -6.17
CA PRO A 363 -24.77 -10.11 -4.90
C PRO A 363 -23.37 -10.64 -4.59
N PHE A 364 -22.44 -9.71 -4.35
CA PHE A 364 -21.08 -10.02 -3.95
C PHE A 364 -20.81 -9.37 -2.59
N ARG A 365 -20.64 -10.19 -1.57
CA ARG A 365 -20.42 -9.77 -0.19
C ARG A 365 -19.43 -10.73 0.42
N ARG A 366 -18.12 -10.38 0.34
CA ARG A 366 -17.05 -11.31 0.70
C ARG A 366 -15.92 -10.63 1.43
N LEU A 367 -15.39 -11.31 2.42
CA LEU A 367 -14.13 -10.97 3.05
C LEU A 367 -12.97 -11.43 2.15
N MET A 368 -12.18 -10.48 1.71
CA MET A 368 -11.05 -10.64 0.80
C MET A 368 -9.76 -10.31 1.52
N VAL A 369 -8.62 -10.79 1.03
CA VAL A 369 -7.30 -10.53 1.62
C VAL A 369 -6.40 -9.89 0.58
N ALA A 370 -5.73 -8.80 0.94
CA ALA A 370 -4.77 -8.10 0.08
C ALA A 370 -3.49 -8.93 -0.03
N GLN A 371 -3.28 -9.62 -1.15
CA GLN A 371 -2.15 -10.52 -1.38
C GLN A 371 -1.35 -10.16 -2.64
N ASP A 372 -1.86 -9.17 -3.40
CA ASP A 372 -1.27 -8.77 -4.66
C ASP A 372 -1.34 -7.25 -4.87
N THR A 373 -0.73 -6.78 -5.95
CA THR A 373 -0.76 -5.39 -6.40
C THR A 373 -0.65 -5.30 -7.91
N GLY A 374 -0.99 -4.15 -8.46
CA GLY A 374 -0.80 -3.86 -9.88
C GLY A 374 -0.61 -2.36 -10.11
N SER A 375 0.10 -2.00 -11.16
CA SER A 375 0.40 -0.60 -11.48
C SER A 375 -0.83 0.26 -11.77
N ALA A 376 -1.94 -0.35 -12.17
CA ALA A 376 -3.22 0.30 -12.41
C ALA A 376 -4.14 0.31 -11.16
N ILE A 377 -3.71 -0.33 -10.07
CA ILE A 377 -4.50 -0.45 -8.85
C ILE A 377 -4.07 0.63 -7.87
N THR A 378 -4.66 1.82 -8.01
CA THR A 378 -4.28 3.02 -7.24
C THR A 378 -5.48 3.62 -6.52
N GLY A 379 -5.28 3.96 -5.24
CA GLY A 379 -6.26 4.63 -4.39
C GLY A 379 -6.77 3.77 -3.22
N PRO A 380 -7.44 4.41 -2.24
CA PRO A 380 -7.76 3.78 -0.95
C PRO A 380 -8.81 2.67 -1.04
N ALA A 381 -9.79 2.80 -1.93
CA ALA A 381 -10.86 1.82 -2.12
C ALA A 381 -10.84 1.30 -3.57
N ARG A 382 -9.70 0.78 -3.99
CA ARG A 382 -9.47 0.19 -5.31
C ARG A 382 -8.96 -1.24 -5.14
N ALA A 383 -9.64 -2.20 -5.72
CA ALA A 383 -9.22 -3.59 -5.69
C ALA A 383 -9.38 -4.26 -7.06
N ASP A 384 -8.52 -5.24 -7.31
CA ASP A 384 -8.66 -6.17 -8.41
C ASP A 384 -8.84 -7.59 -7.85
N ILE A 385 -9.94 -8.26 -8.17
CA ILE A 385 -10.31 -9.55 -7.59
C ILE A 385 -9.67 -10.66 -8.40
N TYR A 386 -8.87 -11.51 -7.76
CA TYR A 386 -8.37 -12.74 -8.36
C TYR A 386 -9.50 -13.77 -8.49
N TYR A 387 -9.76 -14.21 -9.71
CA TYR A 387 -10.90 -15.09 -9.97
C TYR A 387 -10.50 -16.53 -10.36
N GLY A 388 -9.18 -16.84 -10.36
CA GLY A 388 -8.68 -18.16 -10.68
C GLY A 388 -7.92 -18.20 -12.01
N ALA A 389 -7.86 -19.36 -12.66
CA ALA A 389 -7.09 -19.56 -13.88
C ALA A 389 -7.97 -20.04 -15.05
N GLY A 390 -7.50 -19.78 -16.27
CA GLY A 390 -8.10 -20.26 -17.49
C GLY A 390 -9.21 -19.38 -18.06
N ALA A 391 -9.80 -19.86 -19.19
CA ALA A 391 -10.74 -19.09 -20.00
C ALA A 391 -12.02 -18.70 -19.25
N ASP A 392 -12.56 -19.62 -18.43
CA ASP A 392 -13.79 -19.37 -17.67
C ASP A 392 -13.59 -18.29 -16.61
N ALA A 393 -12.49 -18.38 -15.85
CA ALA A 393 -12.11 -17.34 -14.90
C ALA A 393 -11.91 -15.98 -15.61
N GLY A 394 -11.24 -16.01 -16.76
CA GLY A 394 -11.00 -14.80 -17.57
C GLY A 394 -12.28 -14.16 -18.10
N ARG A 395 -13.25 -14.99 -18.53
CA ARG A 395 -14.54 -14.51 -19.02
C ARG A 395 -15.35 -13.80 -17.93
N VAL A 396 -15.32 -14.31 -16.71
CA VAL A 396 -16.02 -13.70 -15.57
C VAL A 396 -15.24 -12.47 -15.06
N ALA A 397 -13.96 -12.61 -14.76
CA ALA A 397 -13.12 -11.52 -14.26
C ALA A 397 -13.10 -10.32 -15.22
N GLY A 398 -13.06 -10.56 -16.52
CA GLY A 398 -13.06 -9.53 -17.56
C GLY A 398 -14.30 -8.63 -17.60
N ARG A 399 -15.41 -9.03 -16.96
CA ARG A 399 -16.64 -8.23 -16.84
C ARG A 399 -16.62 -7.28 -15.65
N PHE A 400 -15.74 -7.50 -14.66
CA PHE A 400 -15.76 -6.74 -13.41
C PHE A 400 -15.27 -5.31 -13.63
N ARG A 401 -16.17 -4.35 -13.47
CA ARG A 401 -15.96 -2.90 -13.55
C ARG A 401 -17.05 -2.19 -12.75
N ASN A 402 -17.06 -2.42 -11.44
CA ASN A 402 -18.20 -2.09 -10.62
C ASN A 402 -17.81 -1.20 -9.44
N ASN A 403 -18.66 -0.23 -9.14
CA ASN A 403 -18.58 0.48 -7.88
C ASN A 403 -19.03 -0.45 -6.75
N MET A 404 -18.20 -0.54 -5.71
CA MET A 404 -18.41 -1.44 -4.57
C MET A 404 -18.10 -0.70 -3.28
N ARG A 405 -18.73 -1.08 -2.18
CA ARG A 405 -18.37 -0.56 -0.85
C ARG A 405 -17.27 -1.41 -0.23
N PHE A 406 -16.37 -0.74 0.47
CA PHE A 406 -15.23 -1.38 1.10
C PHE A 406 -15.26 -1.16 2.61
N VAL A 407 -15.06 -2.23 3.36
CA VAL A 407 -14.79 -2.20 4.79
C VAL A 407 -13.43 -2.83 5.04
N MET A 408 -12.46 -2.02 5.44
CA MET A 408 -11.11 -2.46 5.78
C MET A 408 -11.09 -2.93 7.23
N LEU A 409 -10.49 -4.08 7.49
CA LEU A 409 -10.31 -4.59 8.83
C LEU A 409 -8.94 -4.19 9.38
N VAL A 410 -8.93 -3.33 10.38
CA VAL A 410 -7.73 -2.82 11.03
C VAL A 410 -7.49 -3.58 12.32
N PRO A 411 -6.27 -4.08 12.61
CA PRO A 411 -5.97 -4.74 13.87
C PRO A 411 -6.31 -3.87 15.08
N LYS A 412 -6.99 -4.42 16.09
CA LYS A 412 -7.38 -3.68 17.32
C LYS A 412 -6.21 -3.02 18.04
N GLY A 413 -5.00 -3.61 17.96
CA GLY A 413 -3.79 -3.00 18.51
C GLY A 413 -3.39 -1.66 17.86
N LEU A 414 -3.98 -1.33 16.72
CA LEU A 414 -3.78 -0.08 15.99
C LEU A 414 -4.95 0.90 16.15
N ASP A 415 -5.91 0.59 17.03
CA ASP A 415 -7.00 1.52 17.34
C ASP A 415 -6.41 2.89 17.70
N PRO A 416 -6.67 3.95 16.90
CA PRO A 416 -6.09 5.27 17.12
C PRO A 416 -6.52 5.85 18.48
N LEU A 417 -7.74 5.56 18.92
CA LEU A 417 -8.27 6.00 20.22
C LEU A 417 -7.56 5.32 21.37
N ALA A 418 -7.42 4.00 21.31
CA ALA A 418 -6.74 3.24 22.36
C ALA A 418 -5.25 3.58 22.42
N ARG A 419 -4.59 3.83 21.28
CA ARG A 419 -3.19 4.27 21.23
C ARG A 419 -3.03 5.68 21.80
N GLY A 420 -3.89 6.63 21.42
CA GLY A 420 -3.87 7.99 21.94
C GLY A 420 -3.99 8.01 23.47
N ARG A 421 -4.85 7.17 24.05
CA ARG A 421 -5.02 7.05 25.51
C ARG A 421 -3.80 6.46 26.22
N LYS A 422 -2.94 5.71 25.53
CA LYS A 422 -1.71 5.09 26.08
C LYS A 422 -0.45 5.93 25.81
N MET A 423 -0.52 6.98 25.01
CA MET A 423 0.62 7.88 24.82
C MET A 423 0.88 8.67 26.10
N PRO A 424 2.13 8.69 26.61
CA PRO A 424 2.47 9.58 27.71
C PRO A 424 2.14 11.02 27.31
N ILE A 425 1.42 11.73 28.15
CA ILE A 425 1.22 13.17 27.96
C ILE A 425 2.62 13.79 28.10
N PRO A 426 3.10 14.59 27.13
CA PRO A 426 4.33 15.32 27.30
C PRO A 426 4.24 16.13 28.59
N ASP A 427 5.26 16.08 29.43
CA ASP A 427 5.31 16.92 30.63
C ASP A 427 5.00 18.35 30.23
N PRO A 428 4.11 19.07 30.96
CA PRO A 428 3.86 20.47 30.70
C PRO A 428 5.22 21.17 30.72
N ARG A 429 5.59 21.81 29.63
CA ARG A 429 6.86 22.57 29.61
C ARG A 429 6.87 23.46 30.82
N PRO A 430 7.88 23.36 31.71
CA PRO A 430 7.91 24.21 32.89
C PRO A 430 7.91 25.67 32.43
N SER A 431 6.90 26.42 32.84
CA SER A 431 6.78 27.85 32.54
C SER A 431 8.06 28.61 32.92
N GLU A 432 8.76 28.15 33.96
CA GLU A 432 10.06 28.64 34.37
C GLU A 432 11.20 28.49 33.33
N LYS A 433 11.18 27.43 32.53
CA LYS A 433 12.16 27.29 31.43
C LYS A 433 11.88 28.26 30.29
N ILE A 434 10.61 28.51 30.00
CA ILE A 434 10.21 29.47 28.96
C ILE A 434 10.52 30.90 29.42
N ALA A 435 10.25 31.26 30.68
CA ALA A 435 10.59 32.55 31.28
C ALA A 435 12.11 32.81 31.28
N LYS A 436 12.93 31.80 31.54
CA LYS A 436 14.41 31.91 31.45
C LYS A 436 14.95 32.04 30.05
N LEU A 437 14.29 31.38 29.04
CA LEU A 437 14.73 31.42 27.65
C LEU A 437 14.20 32.63 26.88
N PHE A 438 13.07 33.19 27.29
CA PHE A 438 12.40 34.34 26.68
C PHE A 438 11.93 35.36 27.73
N PRO A 439 12.81 36.05 28.42
CA PRO A 439 12.44 36.96 29.52
C PRO A 439 11.59 38.16 29.09
N GLN A 440 11.46 38.43 27.80
CA GLN A 440 10.63 39.54 27.28
C GLN A 440 9.14 39.20 27.08
N VAL A 441 8.74 37.95 27.20
CA VAL A 441 7.31 37.59 27.04
C VAL A 441 6.46 38.05 28.21
N ASP A 442 7.05 38.19 29.39
CA ASP A 442 6.35 38.65 30.58
C ASP A 442 6.22 40.20 30.63
N ALA A 443 7.17 40.95 30.03
CA ALA A 443 7.11 42.39 29.94
C ALA A 443 5.97 42.93 29.04
N LEU A 444 5.49 42.10 28.08
CA LEU A 444 4.38 42.45 27.21
C LEU A 444 3.00 42.19 27.82
N LYS A 445 2.91 41.38 28.90
CA LYS A 445 1.67 41.14 29.62
C LYS A 445 1.38 42.23 30.65
N ASP A 446 2.40 42.81 31.28
CA ASP A 446 2.19 43.86 32.29
C ASP A 446 1.88 45.23 31.64
N GLN A 447 2.18 45.43 30.37
CA GLN A 447 1.80 46.66 29.65
C GLN A 447 0.33 46.68 29.19
N LYS A 448 -0.37 45.50 29.16
CA LYS A 448 -1.79 45.41 28.78
C LYS A 448 -2.77 45.56 29.94
N ASN A 449 -2.26 45.56 31.18
CA ASN A 449 -3.12 45.65 32.37
C ASN A 449 -3.09 47.02 33.08
N GLY A 450 -2.45 48.04 32.49
CA GLY A 450 -2.32 49.36 33.09
C GLY A 450 -2.88 50.49 32.25
N ALA A 451 -4.15 50.43 31.85
CA ALA A 451 -4.88 51.63 31.39
C ALA A 451 -6.38 51.42 31.48
N ASN A 452 -6.93 51.86 32.58
CA ASN A 452 -8.28 52.39 32.72
C ASN A 452 -8.11 53.71 33.48
N PRO A 453 -8.93 54.74 33.43
CA PRO A 453 -10.39 54.68 33.33
C PRO A 453 -11.11 55.85 32.64
N ALA A 454 -12.46 55.70 32.54
CA ALA A 454 -13.52 56.71 32.51
C ALA A 454 -13.74 57.46 31.19
N ASP A 455 -14.88 57.69 30.64
CA ASP A 455 -16.25 57.81 31.09
C ASP A 455 -17.18 58.09 29.87
N THR A 456 -18.43 57.80 30.07
CA THR A 456 -19.68 58.37 29.52
C THR A 456 -20.22 57.95 28.14
N SER A 457 -21.29 57.22 28.27
CA SER A 457 -22.69 57.46 27.86
C SER A 457 -23.14 57.26 26.42
N ALA A 458 -24.21 56.46 26.37
CA ALA A 458 -25.42 56.54 25.54
C ALA A 458 -25.58 55.62 24.34
N THR A 459 -26.41 54.61 24.58
CA THR A 459 -27.31 53.89 23.68
C THR A 459 -28.28 54.81 22.90
N PRO A 460 -29.08 54.42 21.86
CA PRO A 460 -29.61 53.09 21.58
C PRO A 460 -29.75 52.69 20.08
N ASN A 461 -30.02 51.42 19.94
CA ASN A 461 -30.62 50.74 18.76
C ASN A 461 -31.95 51.38 18.25
N PRO A 462 -32.39 51.19 17.02
CA PRO A 462 -33.22 50.04 16.68
C PRO A 462 -33.06 49.42 15.25
N LYS A 463 -33.46 48.15 15.18
CA LYS A 463 -33.96 47.39 14.02
C LYS A 463 -35.36 47.88 13.64
N PRO A 464 -36.09 47.47 12.50
CA PRO A 464 -35.83 46.47 11.48
C PRO A 464 -36.34 46.86 10.04
N ALA A 465 -36.30 45.93 9.10
CA ALA A 465 -37.28 45.52 8.06
C ALA A 465 -36.79 45.42 6.61
N ALA A 466 -36.91 44.23 6.15
CA ALA A 466 -37.32 43.59 4.90
C ALA A 466 -37.52 44.40 3.59
N SER A 467 -36.99 43.91 2.44
CA SER A 467 -37.75 43.37 1.30
C SER A 467 -36.94 43.27 0.02
N ALA A 468 -36.94 42.11 -0.57
CA ALA A 468 -36.96 41.65 -1.96
C ALA A 468 -36.48 42.56 -3.13
N THR A 469 -35.60 42.05 -3.98
CA THR A 469 -35.83 41.68 -5.42
C THR A 469 -34.50 41.43 -6.15
N GLU A 470 -34.42 40.32 -6.89
CA GLU A 470 -33.48 39.98 -7.97
C GLU A 470 -33.68 40.83 -9.23
N PRO A 471 -32.97 40.61 -10.36
CA PRO A 471 -31.52 40.28 -10.61
C PRO A 471 -30.90 41.24 -11.66
N THR A 472 -29.59 41.26 -11.86
CA THR A 472 -28.94 41.34 -13.19
C THR A 472 -27.41 41.29 -13.18
N LYS A 473 -26.91 40.41 -14.04
CA LYS A 473 -25.69 40.42 -14.92
C LYS A 473 -24.31 40.79 -14.38
N ASN A 474 -23.40 39.84 -14.63
CA ASN A 474 -21.94 39.95 -14.70
C ASN A 474 -21.41 41.20 -15.44
N PRO A 475 -20.20 41.67 -15.12
CA PRO A 475 -19.07 41.21 -15.91
C PRO A 475 -17.75 40.97 -15.12
N THR A 476 -17.01 40.06 -15.70
CA THR A 476 -15.57 39.77 -15.65
C THR A 476 -14.69 40.96 -15.27
N SER A 477 -13.80 40.71 -14.25
CA SER A 477 -12.52 41.41 -14.17
C SER A 477 -11.48 40.53 -13.47
N ALA A 478 -10.46 40.23 -14.24
CA ALA A 478 -9.23 39.54 -13.80
C ALA A 478 -8.46 40.42 -12.80
N VAL A 479 -8.09 39.82 -11.67
CA VAL A 479 -7.06 40.37 -10.79
C VAL A 479 -5.89 39.40 -10.78
N THR A 480 -4.83 39.79 -11.49
CA THR A 480 -3.50 39.21 -11.45
C THR A 480 -2.81 39.63 -10.16
N GLY A 481 -2.79 38.75 -9.18
CA GLY A 481 -1.94 38.89 -7.99
C GLY A 481 -0.78 37.91 -8.08
N LYS A 482 0.43 38.42 -8.34
CA LYS A 482 1.68 37.65 -8.25
C LYS A 482 1.92 37.25 -6.78
N VAL A 483 1.97 35.94 -6.54
CA VAL A 483 2.47 35.37 -5.28
C VAL A 483 3.98 35.46 -5.30
N PRO A 484 4.67 36.01 -4.26
CA PRO A 484 6.12 36.03 -4.20
C PRO A 484 6.67 34.60 -4.01
N LEU A 485 7.64 34.24 -4.85
CA LEU A 485 8.42 33.03 -4.69
C LEU A 485 9.44 33.22 -3.54
N PRO A 486 9.75 32.16 -2.76
CA PRO A 486 10.79 32.22 -1.75
C PRO A 486 12.17 32.42 -2.39
N GLU A 487 13.00 33.26 -1.81
CA GLU A 487 14.37 33.53 -2.25
C GLU A 487 15.25 32.27 -2.20
N ALA A 488 16.08 32.12 -3.23
CA ALA A 488 17.03 31.03 -3.35
C ALA A 488 18.13 31.15 -2.29
N ARG A 489 18.48 30.07 -1.62
CA ARG A 489 19.61 29.99 -0.69
C ARG A 489 20.94 30.29 -1.41
N PRO A 490 21.89 31.01 -0.79
CA PRO A 490 23.17 31.32 -1.39
C PRO A 490 24.02 30.05 -1.62
N VAL A 491 24.61 29.98 -2.80
CA VAL A 491 25.58 28.96 -3.19
C VAL A 491 26.88 29.18 -2.45
N VAL A 492 27.28 28.24 -1.60
CA VAL A 492 28.60 28.22 -0.98
C VAL A 492 29.61 27.79 -2.05
N LYS A 493 30.49 28.73 -2.45
CA LYS A 493 31.65 28.44 -3.31
C LYS A 493 32.67 27.62 -2.52
N ALA A 494 32.97 26.42 -3.03
CA ALA A 494 34.13 25.65 -2.58
C ALA A 494 35.39 26.32 -3.08
N GLY A 495 36.22 26.72 -2.13
CA GLY A 495 37.57 27.27 -2.37
C GLY A 495 38.64 26.25 -2.04
N HIS A 496 39.60 26.23 -2.94
CA HIS A 496 41.02 25.94 -2.81
C HIS A 496 41.57 24.52 -2.82
N GLU A 497 42.32 24.37 -3.88
CA GLU A 497 43.34 23.37 -4.18
C GLU A 497 44.41 23.25 -3.09
N GLY A 498 44.94 22.05 -2.87
CA GLY A 498 46.19 21.69 -2.21
C GLY A 498 46.92 20.57 -2.96
N PRO A 499 48.23 20.42 -2.86
CA PRO A 499 49.08 20.11 -4.01
C PRO A 499 49.33 18.63 -4.30
N ARG A 500 49.66 18.38 -5.55
CA ARG A 500 50.05 17.09 -6.16
C ARG A 500 51.36 16.57 -5.56
N HIS A 501 51.38 15.37 -5.02
CA HIS A 501 52.59 14.57 -4.87
C HIS A 501 52.71 13.53 -5.98
N ARG A 502 53.75 13.74 -6.84
CA ARG A 502 54.33 12.75 -7.75
C ARG A 502 55.08 11.68 -6.94
N ARG A 503 54.83 10.42 -7.20
CA ARG A 503 55.77 9.27 -7.09
C ARG A 503 55.32 8.29 -8.16
N GLY A 504 56.12 7.93 -9.14
CA GLY A 504 57.44 7.39 -9.14
C GLY A 504 57.31 5.98 -9.74
N HIS A 505 57.67 5.84 -11.03
CA HIS A 505 57.78 4.57 -11.74
C HIS A 505 58.61 3.56 -10.93
N ARG A 506 58.15 2.32 -10.85
CA ARG A 506 59.05 1.15 -10.82
C ARG A 506 58.42 -0.02 -11.62
N SER A 507 59.03 -0.25 -12.76
CA SER A 507 59.01 -1.48 -13.51
C SER A 507 59.57 -2.65 -12.69
N ARG A 508 58.98 -3.81 -12.75
CA ARG A 508 59.71 -5.08 -12.72
C ARG A 508 58.91 -6.18 -13.49
N SER A 509 59.61 -6.71 -14.43
CA SER A 509 59.36 -7.85 -15.27
C SER A 509 59.45 -9.20 -14.51
N ASN A 510 58.87 -10.22 -15.12
CA ASN A 510 59.15 -11.70 -15.09
C ASN A 510 58.59 -12.47 -13.86
N SER A 511 57.71 -13.38 -14.04
CA SER A 511 57.77 -14.73 -14.63
C SER A 511 56.36 -15.22 -14.94
#